data_78318523d758e27d2d539a86b4d4d257
#
_entry.id   78318523d758e27d2d539a86b4d4d257
#
_cell.length_a   1.000
_cell.length_b   1.000
_cell.length_c   1.000
_cell.angle_alpha   90.00
_cell.angle_beta   90.00
_cell.angle_gamma   90.00
#
_symmetry.space_group_name_H-M   'P 1'
#
loop_
_entity.id
_entity.type
_entity.pdbx_description
1 polymer ?
#
loop_
_entity_poly.entity_id
_entity_poly.type
_entity_poly.pdbx_seq_one_letter_code
_entity_poly.pdbx_strand_id
1 'polypeptide(L)'
;MNKQPNQKFQFDSIDTALADIKAGNCVVVVDDEHRENEGDVICAAQFATPNMINFMAVEARGLICLALTGDRLDQLDIPLMVTKNTD
;
A
#
# COMPACT_ATOMS: atom_id res chain seq x y z
N MET A 1 -11.93 24.43 -8.73
CA MET A 1 -12.46 23.22 -9.33
C MET A 1 -13.77 22.85 -8.72
N ASN A 2 -14.77 22.72 -9.52
CA ASN A 2 -16.09 22.44 -9.00
C ASN A 2 -16.40 20.97 -9.06
N LYS A 3 -16.59 20.39 -7.90
CA LYS A 3 -17.06 19.03 -7.80
C LYS A 3 -18.58 19.09 -7.69
N GLN A 4 -19.26 18.30 -8.50
CA GLN A 4 -20.70 18.30 -8.46
C GLN A 4 -21.17 17.70 -7.15
N PRO A 5 -22.12 18.34 -6.48
CA PRO A 5 -22.50 17.90 -5.14
C PRO A 5 -23.07 16.48 -5.10
N ASN A 6 -23.73 16.05 -6.18
CA ASN A 6 -24.33 14.72 -6.21
C ASN A 6 -23.54 13.71 -6.98
N GLN A 7 -22.27 14.02 -7.28
CA GLN A 7 -21.42 13.09 -7.98
C GLN A 7 -21.02 11.95 -7.04
N LYS A 8 -21.28 10.73 -7.45
CA LYS A 8 -20.92 9.58 -6.65
C LYS A 8 -19.44 9.27 -6.81
N PHE A 9 -18.82 8.91 -5.72
CA PHE A 9 -17.44 8.43 -5.75
C PHE A 9 -17.42 7.01 -6.34
N GLN A 10 -16.48 6.78 -7.23
CA GLN A 10 -16.32 5.47 -7.84
C GLN A 10 -14.87 5.03 -7.70
N PHE A 11 -14.68 3.79 -7.28
CA PHE A 11 -13.36 3.20 -7.23
C PHE A 11 -12.96 2.71 -8.61
N ASP A 12 -11.67 2.70 -8.87
CA ASP A 12 -11.15 2.09 -10.08
C ASP A 12 -11.37 0.59 -10.04
N SER A 13 -11.41 -0.02 -11.21
CA SER A 13 -11.55 -1.46 -11.27
C SER A 13 -10.29 -2.16 -10.76
N ILE A 14 -10.46 -3.39 -10.33
CA ILE A 14 -9.31 -4.19 -9.90
C ILE A 14 -8.33 -4.38 -11.05
N ASP A 15 -8.84 -4.57 -12.27
CA ASP A 15 -7.96 -4.73 -13.43
C ASP A 15 -7.09 -3.50 -13.64
N THR A 16 -7.66 -2.30 -13.49
CA THR A 16 -6.90 -1.06 -13.61
C THR A 16 -5.84 -0.98 -12.52
N ALA A 17 -6.20 -1.33 -11.29
CA ALA A 17 -5.25 -1.28 -10.18
C ALA A 17 -4.10 -2.26 -10.42
N LEU A 18 -4.40 -3.47 -10.89
CA LEU A 18 -3.36 -4.46 -11.16
C LEU A 18 -2.43 -3.99 -12.27
N ALA A 19 -2.99 -3.34 -13.30
CA ALA A 19 -2.17 -2.78 -14.38
C ALA A 19 -1.22 -1.70 -13.85
N ASP A 20 -1.70 -0.87 -12.95
CA ASP A 20 -0.87 0.17 -12.35
C ASP A 20 0.27 -0.42 -11.53
N ILE A 21 -0.03 -1.42 -10.71
CA ILE A 21 1.01 -2.07 -9.91
C ILE A 21 2.05 -2.71 -10.82
N LYS A 22 1.60 -3.37 -11.88
CA LYS A 22 2.49 -4.02 -12.81
C LYS A 22 3.38 -3.02 -13.55
N ALA A 23 2.87 -1.82 -13.76
CA ALA A 23 3.62 -0.75 -14.43
C ALA A 23 4.60 -0.04 -13.48
N GLY A 24 4.60 -0.38 -12.22
CA GLY A 24 5.51 0.24 -11.25
C GLY A 24 4.93 1.42 -10.52
N ASN A 25 3.63 1.64 -10.65
CA ASN A 25 2.94 2.73 -9.96
C ASN A 25 2.38 2.24 -8.63
N CYS A 26 2.06 3.17 -7.76
CA CYS A 26 1.38 2.81 -6.53
C CYS A 26 -0.13 2.98 -6.70
N VAL A 27 -0.87 2.28 -5.85
CA VAL A 27 -2.32 2.40 -5.79
C VAL A 27 -2.70 2.62 -4.33
N VAL A 28 -3.90 3.15 -4.12
CA VAL A 28 -4.44 3.32 -2.77
C VAL A 28 -5.55 2.28 -2.62
N VAL A 29 -5.40 1.44 -1.62
CA VAL A 29 -6.39 0.41 -1.30
C VAL A 29 -7.08 0.83 -0.02
N VAL A 30 -8.40 0.83 -0.05
CA VAL A 30 -9.19 1.24 1.11
C VAL A 30 -10.09 0.08 1.53
N ASP A 31 -10.44 0.06 2.80
CA ASP A 31 -11.38 -0.91 3.29
C ASP A 31 -12.75 -0.26 3.47
N ASP A 32 -13.71 -1.06 3.97
CA ASP A 32 -15.06 -0.57 4.20
C ASP A 32 -15.03 0.48 5.31
N GLU A 33 -15.82 1.53 5.13
CA GLU A 33 -15.92 2.57 6.15
C GLU A 33 -16.45 2.04 7.46
N HIS A 34 -17.14 0.92 7.45
CA HIS A 34 -17.65 0.27 8.65
C HIS A 34 -16.62 -0.63 9.31
N ARG A 35 -15.47 -0.80 8.70
CA ARG A 35 -14.39 -1.58 9.26
C ARG A 35 -13.37 -0.63 9.87
N GLU A 36 -12.27 -0.39 9.20
CA GLU A 36 -11.24 0.54 9.71
C GLU A 36 -11.32 1.90 9.06
N ASN A 37 -11.94 1.95 7.88
CA ASN A 37 -12.07 3.19 7.12
C ASN A 37 -10.71 3.84 6.90
N GLU A 38 -9.72 3.03 6.53
CA GLU A 38 -8.36 3.47 6.31
C GLU A 38 -7.92 3.11 4.91
N GLY A 39 -6.91 3.83 4.45
CA GLY A 39 -6.32 3.57 3.15
C GLY A 39 -4.85 3.25 3.28
N ASP A 40 -4.36 2.40 2.39
CA ASP A 40 -2.95 2.04 2.33
C ASP A 40 -2.41 2.35 0.95
N VAL A 41 -1.20 2.91 0.89
CA VAL A 41 -0.50 3.11 -0.37
C VAL A 41 0.34 1.86 -0.62
N ILE A 42 0.12 1.23 -1.76
CA ILE A 42 0.72 -0.07 -2.07
C ILE A 42 1.44 0.00 -3.40
N CYS A 43 2.63 -0.55 -3.48
CA CYS A 43 3.33 -0.75 -4.74
C CYS A 43 4.01 -2.12 -4.69
N ALA A 44 4.42 -2.61 -5.86
CA ALA A 44 5.16 -3.86 -5.93
C ALA A 44 6.56 -3.63 -5.39
N ALA A 45 7.01 -4.52 -4.50
CA ALA A 45 8.33 -4.35 -3.89
C ALA A 45 9.46 -4.31 -4.93
N GLN A 46 9.32 -5.09 -6.01
CA GLN A 46 10.37 -5.13 -7.03
C GLN A 46 10.53 -3.80 -7.75
N PHE A 47 9.52 -2.93 -7.68
CA PHE A 47 9.58 -1.62 -8.33
C PHE A 47 9.79 -0.50 -7.32
N ALA A 48 10.00 -0.81 -6.04
CA ALA A 48 10.22 0.20 -5.03
C ALA A 48 11.56 0.89 -5.28
N THR A 49 11.53 2.22 -5.22
CA THR A 49 12.70 3.05 -5.41
C THR A 49 12.83 3.96 -4.20
N PRO A 50 14.01 4.58 -3.99
CA PRO A 50 14.13 5.57 -2.93
C PRO A 50 13.07 6.67 -3.03
N ASN A 51 12.74 7.10 -4.24
CA ASN A 51 11.71 8.13 -4.42
C ASN A 51 10.34 7.63 -3.98
N MET A 52 10.00 6.37 -4.30
CA MET A 52 8.72 5.81 -3.90
C MET A 52 8.63 5.68 -2.38
N ILE A 53 9.70 5.20 -1.75
CA ILE A 53 9.72 5.08 -0.30
C ILE A 53 9.61 6.45 0.36
N ASN A 54 10.30 7.44 -0.18
CA ASN A 54 10.20 8.80 0.33
C ASN A 54 8.78 9.35 0.18
N PHE A 55 8.14 9.06 -0.95
CA PHE A 55 6.76 9.47 -1.17
C PHE A 55 5.85 8.87 -0.09
N MET A 56 6.03 7.59 0.20
CA MET A 56 5.24 6.93 1.24
C MET A 56 5.46 7.58 2.61
N ALA A 57 6.71 7.90 2.93
CA ALA A 57 7.03 8.50 4.22
C ALA A 57 6.45 9.90 4.35
N VAL A 58 6.56 10.70 3.31
CA VAL A 58 6.20 12.12 3.37
C VAL A 58 4.70 12.33 3.16
N GLU A 59 4.13 11.64 2.18
CA GLU A 59 2.75 11.90 1.78
C GLU A 59 1.77 10.96 2.50
N ALA A 60 2.10 9.68 2.60
CA ALA A 60 1.21 8.74 3.25
C ALA A 60 1.37 8.74 4.76
N ARG A 61 2.59 8.95 5.24
CA ARG A 61 2.90 9.19 6.65
C ARG A 61 2.58 8.04 7.58
N GLY A 62 2.37 6.87 7.02
CA GLY A 62 2.10 5.72 7.84
C GLY A 62 3.34 4.90 8.08
N LEU A 63 3.12 3.71 8.62
CA LEU A 63 4.18 2.75 8.82
C LEU A 63 4.45 2.05 7.49
N ILE A 64 5.71 2.03 7.08
CA ILE A 64 6.09 1.37 5.84
C ILE A 64 6.42 -0.08 6.15
N CYS A 65 5.69 -0.99 5.52
CA CYS A 65 5.82 -2.42 5.75
C CYS A 65 6.17 -3.12 4.45
N LEU A 66 6.88 -4.23 4.57
CA LEU A 66 7.20 -5.10 3.45
C LEU A 66 6.52 -6.44 3.68
N ALA A 67 5.68 -6.85 2.74
CA ALA A 67 4.98 -8.13 2.83
C ALA A 67 5.60 -9.09 1.82
N LEU A 68 6.13 -10.19 2.31
CA LEU A 68 6.75 -11.24 1.52
C LEU A 68 6.32 -12.59 2.05
N THR A 69 6.52 -13.63 1.25
CA THR A 69 6.31 -14.98 1.74
C THR A 69 7.33 -15.31 2.82
N GLY A 70 6.97 -16.25 3.70
CA GLY A 70 7.91 -16.67 4.73
C GLY A 70 9.20 -17.21 4.15
N ASP A 71 9.11 -18.00 3.08
CA ASP A 71 10.30 -18.55 2.42
C ASP A 71 11.22 -17.44 1.93
N ARG A 72 10.64 -16.39 1.34
CA ARG A 72 11.45 -15.30 0.82
C ARG A 72 12.10 -14.51 1.93
N LEU A 73 11.38 -14.31 3.03
CA LEU A 73 11.94 -13.65 4.20
C LEU A 73 13.12 -14.44 4.76
N ASP A 74 12.98 -15.77 4.83
CA ASP A 74 14.06 -16.62 5.30
C ASP A 74 15.27 -16.53 4.38
N GLN A 75 15.07 -16.55 3.07
CA GLN A 75 16.16 -16.44 2.11
C GLN A 75 16.92 -15.14 2.27
N LEU A 76 16.22 -14.06 2.59
CA LEU A 76 16.82 -12.75 2.71
C LEU A 76 17.26 -12.44 4.13
N ASP A 77 16.99 -13.36 5.07
CA ASP A 77 17.34 -13.19 6.48
C ASP A 77 16.70 -11.93 7.07
N ILE A 78 15.44 -11.73 6.73
CA ILE A 78 14.67 -10.60 7.22
C ILE A 78 13.72 -11.08 8.30
N PRO A 79 13.89 -10.62 9.55
CA PRO A 79 12.97 -11.04 10.61
C PRO A 79 11.65 -10.31 10.51
N LEU A 80 10.66 -10.82 11.23
CA LEU A 80 9.38 -10.15 11.32
C LEU A 80 9.54 -8.79 11.97
N MET A 81 8.69 -7.87 11.56
CA MET A 81 8.72 -6.51 12.07
C MET A 81 8.49 -6.47 13.57
N VAL A 82 7.57 -7.31 14.05
CA VAL A 82 7.34 -7.47 15.48
C VAL A 82 7.71 -8.90 15.82
N THR A 83 8.84 -9.07 16.47
CA THR A 83 9.37 -10.39 16.74
C THR A 83 8.97 -10.93 18.08
N LYS A 84 8.54 -10.07 18.99
CA LYS A 84 8.24 -10.50 20.33
C LYS A 84 7.26 -9.55 20.98
N ASN A 85 6.25 -10.13 21.58
CA ASN A 85 5.28 -9.37 22.32
C ASN A 85 5.51 -9.60 23.79
N THR A 86 6.03 -8.62 24.45
CA THR A 86 6.46 -8.83 25.83
C THR A 86 5.51 -8.32 26.84
N ASP A 87 4.43 -7.84 26.52
CA ASP A 87 3.52 -7.28 27.41
C ASP A 87 3.08 -7.96 28.54
#